data_6d831f1f2b8f515b56e13eb164b5d64d
#
_entry.id   6d831f1f2b8f515b56e13eb164b5d64d
#
_cell.length_a   1.000
_cell.length_b   1.000
_cell.length_c   1.000
_cell.angle_alpha   90.00
_cell.angle_beta   90.00
_cell.angle_gamma   90.00
#
_symmetry.space_group_name_H-M   'P 1'
#
loop_
_entity.id
_entity.type
_entity.pdbx_description
1 polymer ?
#
loop_
_entity_poly.entity_id
_entity_poly.type
_entity_poly.pdbx_seq_one_letter_code
_entity_poly.pdbx_strand_id
1 'polypeptide(L)'
;ISFNVSNQKKINLNFICTHNSRRSVFAQVWAQAMAKYYNFTNVFCYSGGTESTSIYYEVINAIKKFGFEVNVTEDNDNPVYLIKYSLNQLPVIAFSKSFDHPLNPKSNFAAILTCSDADQRCPIIKGADIRIPMTFEDPKGYDNTNKQNEKYLERGLDIATELKYVFSKIKIKS
;
A
#
# COMPACT_ATOMS: atom_id res chain seq x y z
N ILE A 1 15.16 -2.55 -9.67
CA ILE A 1 15.16 -1.12 -9.23
C ILE A 1 16.23 -1.03 -8.16
N SER A 2 17.44 -0.57 -8.53
CA SER A 2 18.48 -0.26 -7.54
C SER A 2 18.27 1.17 -7.06
N PHE A 3 17.53 1.35 -5.99
CA PHE A 3 17.55 2.63 -5.30
C PHE A 3 18.91 2.80 -4.61
N ASN A 4 19.56 3.94 -4.81
CA ASN A 4 20.76 4.31 -4.07
C ASN A 4 20.38 4.55 -2.59
N VAL A 5 20.36 3.50 -1.79
CA VAL A 5 20.06 3.56 -0.35
C VAL A 5 21.22 4.18 0.45
N SER A 6 22.40 4.37 -0.17
CA SER A 6 23.60 4.89 0.46
C SER A 6 23.58 6.39 0.81
N ASN A 7 22.62 7.16 0.27
CA ASN A 7 22.42 8.56 0.64
C ASN A 7 21.09 8.67 1.37
N GLN A 8 21.04 8.98 2.63
CA GLN A 8 19.88 9.25 3.51
C GLN A 8 18.64 9.94 2.89
N LYS A 9 18.51 9.89 1.56
CA LYS A 9 17.40 10.47 0.80
C LYS A 9 16.14 9.65 1.05
N LYS A 10 15.05 10.32 1.40
CA LYS A 10 13.73 9.71 1.52
C LYS A 10 13.33 9.01 0.21
N ILE A 11 12.85 7.79 0.34
CA ILE A 11 12.26 7.00 -0.74
C ILE A 11 10.77 6.92 -0.47
N ASN A 12 9.98 7.57 -1.28
CA ASN A 12 8.52 7.56 -1.15
C ASN A 12 7.93 6.60 -2.19
N LEU A 13 7.15 5.63 -1.72
CA LEU A 13 6.40 4.69 -2.55
C LEU A 13 4.91 4.99 -2.40
N ASN A 14 4.24 5.37 -3.47
CA ASN A 14 2.79 5.60 -3.46
C ASN A 14 2.10 4.49 -4.26
N PHE A 15 1.38 3.61 -3.55
CA PHE A 15 0.63 2.51 -4.13
C PHE A 15 -0.73 2.99 -4.59
N ILE A 16 -1.04 2.79 -5.87
CA ILE A 16 -2.23 3.39 -6.50
C ILE A 16 -3.11 2.29 -7.11
N CYS A 17 -4.39 2.34 -6.82
CA CYS A 17 -5.43 1.57 -7.50
C CYS A 17 -6.61 2.52 -7.86
N THR A 18 -7.74 2.00 -8.32
CA THR A 18 -8.88 2.85 -8.68
C THR A 18 -9.45 3.58 -7.45
N HIS A 19 -9.87 2.86 -6.41
CA HIS A 19 -10.64 3.45 -5.30
C HIS A 19 -9.87 3.61 -3.98
N ASN A 20 -8.59 3.24 -3.91
CA ASN A 20 -7.83 3.14 -2.63
C ASN A 20 -8.60 2.38 -1.53
N SER A 21 -9.28 1.32 -1.93
CA SER A 21 -10.19 0.55 -1.07
C SER A 21 -9.63 -0.83 -0.69
N ARG A 22 -8.80 -1.45 -1.54
CA ARG A 22 -8.33 -2.84 -1.37
C ARG A 22 -6.82 -2.98 -1.62
N ARG A 23 -6.41 -3.22 -2.87
CA ARG A 23 -5.04 -3.62 -3.27
C ARG A 23 -3.97 -2.62 -2.85
N SER A 24 -4.17 -1.33 -3.07
CA SER A 24 -3.21 -0.29 -2.70
C SER A 24 -3.04 -0.15 -1.18
N VAL A 25 -4.09 -0.43 -0.40
CA VAL A 25 -4.03 -0.42 1.06
C VAL A 25 -3.20 -1.61 1.57
N PHE A 26 -3.47 -2.82 1.09
CA PHE A 26 -2.63 -3.98 1.40
C PHE A 26 -1.16 -3.71 1.05
N ALA A 27 -0.92 -3.16 -0.15
CA ALA A 27 0.44 -2.88 -0.61
C ALA A 27 1.15 -1.84 0.26
N GLN A 28 0.50 -0.76 0.67
CA GLN A 28 1.05 0.23 1.59
C GLN A 28 1.49 -0.41 2.91
N VAL A 29 0.59 -1.17 3.53
CA VAL A 29 0.83 -1.79 4.86
C VAL A 29 1.98 -2.79 4.78
N TRP A 30 1.94 -3.70 3.81
CA TRP A 30 2.98 -4.70 3.64
C TRP A 30 4.33 -4.10 3.24
N ALA A 31 4.35 -3.12 2.35
CA ALA A 31 5.60 -2.46 1.95
C ALA A 31 6.26 -1.75 3.14
N GLN A 32 5.49 -1.07 4.00
CA GLN A 32 6.04 -0.43 5.18
C GLN A 32 6.56 -1.46 6.20
N ALA A 33 5.86 -2.59 6.36
CA ALA A 33 6.33 -3.71 7.19
C ALA A 33 7.61 -4.33 6.64
N MET A 34 7.70 -4.55 5.32
CA MET A 34 8.91 -5.08 4.66
C MET A 34 10.09 -4.10 4.73
N ALA A 35 9.84 -2.79 4.57
CA ALA A 35 10.88 -1.77 4.76
C ALA A 35 11.50 -1.88 6.16
N LYS A 36 10.67 -2.02 7.20
CA LYS A 36 11.15 -2.24 8.57
C LYS A 36 11.87 -3.57 8.74
N TYR A 37 11.33 -4.66 8.20
CA TYR A 37 11.92 -6.00 8.28
C TYR A 37 13.34 -6.05 7.69
N TYR A 38 13.56 -5.38 6.56
CA TYR A 38 14.86 -5.29 5.89
C TYR A 38 15.71 -4.08 6.34
N ASN A 39 15.32 -3.38 7.42
CA ASN A 39 16.03 -2.23 7.99
C ASN A 39 16.21 -1.02 7.04
N PHE A 40 15.27 -0.80 6.12
CA PHE A 40 15.23 0.41 5.31
C PHE A 40 14.51 1.53 6.07
N THR A 41 15.25 2.36 6.80
CA THR A 41 14.71 3.42 7.67
C THR A 41 14.26 4.66 6.92
N ASN A 42 14.63 4.80 5.66
CA ASN A 42 14.35 5.95 4.79
C ASN A 42 13.23 5.69 3.77
N VAL A 43 12.54 4.54 3.84
CA VAL A 43 11.42 4.17 2.96
C VAL A 43 10.10 4.50 3.64
N PHE A 44 9.27 5.26 2.95
CA PHE A 44 7.94 5.69 3.39
C PHE A 44 6.88 5.25 2.36
N CYS A 45 5.86 4.56 2.83
CA CYS A 45 4.85 3.95 1.99
C CYS A 45 3.50 4.66 2.17
N TYR A 46 2.89 5.01 1.05
CA TYR A 46 1.61 5.71 0.94
C TYR A 46 0.67 4.91 0.07
N SER A 47 -0.61 5.24 0.12
CA SER A 47 -1.59 4.72 -0.82
C SER A 47 -2.54 5.79 -1.31
N GLY A 48 -3.13 5.57 -2.49
CA GLY A 48 -4.12 6.44 -3.06
C GLY A 48 -4.93 5.75 -4.15
N GLY A 49 -5.98 6.42 -4.59
CA GLY A 49 -6.80 6.00 -5.71
C GLY A 49 -6.88 7.06 -6.79
N THR A 50 -7.35 6.70 -7.97
CA THR A 50 -7.83 7.67 -8.96
C THR A 50 -9.12 8.31 -8.49
N GLU A 51 -9.85 7.61 -7.63
CA GLU A 51 -11.06 8.02 -6.92
C GLU A 51 -10.91 7.68 -5.43
N SER A 52 -11.69 8.32 -4.57
CA SER A 52 -11.78 7.99 -3.15
C SER A 52 -13.18 7.48 -2.80
N THR A 53 -13.23 6.45 -1.95
CA THR A 53 -14.47 5.87 -1.42
C THR A 53 -14.29 5.60 0.08
N SER A 54 -14.17 4.34 0.48
CA SER A 54 -13.75 3.88 1.80
C SER A 54 -12.93 2.59 1.68
N ILE A 55 -12.15 2.27 2.70
CA ILE A 55 -11.48 0.98 2.76
C ILE A 55 -12.54 -0.09 3.01
N TYR A 56 -12.57 -1.10 2.16
CA TYR A 56 -13.51 -2.21 2.32
C TYR A 56 -13.18 -3.00 3.60
N TYR A 57 -14.18 -3.27 4.41
CA TYR A 57 -14.00 -3.82 5.76
C TYR A 57 -13.23 -5.14 5.80
N GLU A 58 -13.35 -6.02 4.78
CA GLU A 58 -12.59 -7.27 4.73
C GLU A 58 -11.07 -7.06 4.56
N VAL A 59 -10.64 -5.93 4.02
CA VAL A 59 -9.21 -5.58 4.01
C VAL A 59 -8.69 -5.40 5.44
N ILE A 60 -9.45 -4.70 6.26
CA ILE A 60 -9.11 -4.47 7.67
C ILE A 60 -9.15 -5.78 8.46
N ASN A 61 -10.16 -6.63 8.21
CA ASN A 61 -10.26 -7.95 8.81
C ASN A 61 -9.04 -8.83 8.45
N ALA A 62 -8.65 -8.84 7.17
CA ALA A 62 -7.47 -9.58 6.72
C ALA A 62 -6.18 -9.04 7.35
N ILE A 63 -5.99 -7.72 7.42
CA ILE A 63 -4.84 -7.07 8.05
C ILE A 63 -4.73 -7.47 9.53
N LYS A 64 -5.85 -7.48 10.27
CA LYS A 64 -5.87 -7.97 11.66
C LYS A 64 -5.48 -9.46 11.76
N LYS A 65 -5.97 -10.29 10.84
CA LYS A 65 -5.63 -11.73 10.81
C LYS A 65 -4.16 -11.99 10.46
N PHE A 66 -3.50 -11.10 9.74
CA PHE A 66 -2.06 -11.15 9.52
C PHE A 66 -1.23 -10.74 10.74
N GLY A 67 -1.88 -10.34 11.84
CA GLY A 67 -1.24 -9.99 13.10
C GLY A 67 -0.90 -8.50 13.27
N PHE A 68 -1.39 -7.63 12.40
CA PHE A 68 -1.26 -6.19 12.59
C PHE A 68 -2.29 -5.69 13.63
N GLU A 69 -1.85 -4.80 14.51
CA GLU A 69 -2.75 -4.08 15.40
C GLU A 69 -3.41 -2.93 14.63
N VAL A 70 -4.74 -2.84 14.70
CA VAL A 70 -5.51 -1.83 13.97
C VAL A 70 -6.40 -1.05 14.92
N ASN A 71 -6.19 0.26 15.00
CA ASN A 71 -7.01 1.19 15.76
C ASN A 71 -7.76 2.11 14.79
N VAL A 72 -9.02 2.40 15.09
CA VAL A 72 -9.85 3.36 14.36
C VAL A 72 -9.82 4.68 15.11
N THR A 73 -9.50 5.78 14.42
CA THR A 73 -9.47 7.12 15.02
C THR A 73 -10.71 7.95 14.70
N GLU A 74 -11.29 7.70 13.54
CA GLU A 74 -12.53 8.34 13.09
C GLU A 74 -13.43 7.25 12.50
N ASP A 75 -14.62 7.10 13.06
CA ASP A 75 -15.64 6.14 12.61
C ASP A 75 -16.77 6.91 11.87
N ASN A 76 -16.55 7.08 10.58
CA ASN A 76 -17.44 7.75 9.66
C ASN A 76 -17.53 6.96 8.34
N ASP A 77 -18.13 7.51 7.29
CA ASP A 77 -18.27 6.85 5.99
C ASP A 77 -16.93 6.50 5.32
N ASN A 78 -15.82 7.12 5.73
CA ASN A 78 -14.48 6.82 5.29
C ASN A 78 -13.52 6.76 6.51
N PRO A 79 -13.58 5.70 7.30
CA PRO A 79 -12.85 5.58 8.56
C PRO A 79 -11.34 5.72 8.39
N VAL A 80 -10.69 6.36 9.37
CA VAL A 80 -9.23 6.47 9.45
C VAL A 80 -8.68 5.40 10.38
N TYR A 81 -7.80 4.57 9.85
CA TYR A 81 -7.16 3.47 10.56
C TYR A 81 -5.70 3.77 10.84
N LEU A 82 -5.26 3.50 12.06
CA LEU A 82 -3.86 3.46 12.48
C LEU A 82 -3.44 1.99 12.55
N ILE A 83 -2.56 1.58 11.63
CA ILE A 83 -2.14 0.18 11.49
C ILE A 83 -0.70 0.04 11.97
N LYS A 84 -0.51 -0.62 13.10
CA LYS A 84 0.79 -0.90 13.69
C LYS A 84 1.42 -2.14 13.09
N TYR A 85 2.64 -2.00 12.59
CA TYR A 85 3.46 -3.07 12.02
C TYR A 85 4.72 -3.36 12.84
N SER A 86 4.99 -2.53 13.87
CA SER A 86 6.11 -2.68 14.81
C SER A 86 5.86 -1.86 16.06
N LEU A 87 6.33 -2.33 17.22
CA LEU A 87 6.15 -1.66 18.51
C LEU A 87 6.75 -0.25 18.55
N ASN A 88 7.93 -0.07 17.94
CA ASN A 88 8.72 1.15 18.04
C ASN A 88 8.66 2.01 16.75
N GLN A 89 7.61 1.87 15.95
CA GLN A 89 7.42 2.66 14.75
C GLN A 89 6.07 3.38 14.79
N LEU A 90 6.00 4.53 14.10
CA LEU A 90 4.72 5.20 13.87
C LEU A 90 3.82 4.30 13.03
N PRO A 91 2.52 4.25 13.32
CA PRO A 91 1.59 3.44 12.56
C PRO A 91 1.45 3.96 11.12
N VAL A 92 1.07 3.07 10.21
CA VAL A 92 0.56 3.46 8.90
C VAL A 92 -0.81 4.10 9.10
N ILE A 93 -1.00 5.31 8.54
CA ILE A 93 -2.31 5.98 8.47
C ILE A 93 -2.97 5.52 7.18
N ALA A 94 -4.10 4.83 7.29
CA ALA A 94 -4.83 4.27 6.16
C ALA A 94 -6.30 4.74 6.16
N PHE A 95 -6.70 5.35 5.07
CA PHE A 95 -8.08 5.66 4.70
C PHE A 95 -8.14 5.81 3.18
N SER A 96 -9.32 5.71 2.61
CA SER A 96 -9.45 5.90 1.16
C SER A 96 -9.27 7.37 0.80
N LYS A 97 -8.35 7.65 -0.11
CA LYS A 97 -8.01 9.01 -0.57
C LYS A 97 -7.48 8.99 -2.00
N SER A 98 -7.57 10.11 -2.69
CA SER A 98 -6.92 10.27 -3.99
C SER A 98 -5.39 10.15 -3.88
N PHE A 99 -4.73 9.75 -4.96
CA PHE A 99 -3.26 9.59 -4.96
C PHE A 99 -2.53 10.92 -4.74
N ASP A 100 -3.16 12.04 -5.05
CA ASP A 100 -2.66 13.41 -4.87
C ASP A 100 -3.18 14.10 -3.59
N HIS A 101 -3.76 13.35 -2.66
CA HIS A 101 -4.20 13.86 -1.36
C HIS A 101 -3.03 14.54 -0.60
N PRO A 102 -3.29 15.62 0.21
CA PRO A 102 -2.24 16.34 0.95
C PRO A 102 -1.31 15.49 1.81
N LEU A 103 -1.76 14.37 2.34
CA LEU A 103 -0.92 13.43 3.11
C LEU A 103 -0.02 12.55 2.24
N ASN A 104 -0.21 12.52 0.93
CA ASN A 104 0.63 11.78 -0.01
C ASN A 104 1.74 12.69 -0.58
N PRO A 105 2.88 12.14 -1.00
CA PRO A 105 3.96 12.92 -1.59
C PRO A 105 3.52 13.59 -2.88
N LYS A 106 3.87 14.87 -3.05
CA LYS A 106 3.54 15.67 -4.25
C LYS A 106 4.58 15.54 -5.37
N SER A 107 5.79 15.12 -5.01
CA SER A 107 6.93 14.92 -5.91
C SER A 107 7.95 13.96 -5.28
N ASN A 108 8.94 13.54 -6.04
CA ASN A 108 10.01 12.65 -5.59
C ASN A 108 9.45 11.33 -5.01
N PHE A 109 8.59 10.65 -5.75
CA PHE A 109 8.04 9.35 -5.37
C PHE A 109 7.94 8.40 -6.56
N ALA A 110 7.98 7.11 -6.26
CA ALA A 110 7.61 6.08 -7.21
C ALA A 110 6.10 5.79 -7.10
N ALA A 111 5.39 5.87 -8.21
CA ALA A 111 4.00 5.45 -8.33
C ALA A 111 3.93 3.96 -8.65
N ILE A 112 3.39 3.15 -7.76
CA ILE A 112 3.24 1.71 -7.93
C ILE A 112 1.76 1.40 -8.23
N LEU A 113 1.47 1.00 -9.47
CA LEU A 113 0.10 0.77 -9.95
C LEU A 113 -0.32 -0.67 -9.59
N THR A 114 -1.26 -0.81 -8.63
CA THR A 114 -1.66 -2.11 -8.10
C THR A 114 -2.87 -2.74 -8.80
N CYS A 115 -3.42 -2.08 -9.82
CA CYS A 115 -4.46 -2.63 -10.67
C CYS A 115 -4.27 -2.20 -12.13
N SER A 116 -4.75 -3.05 -13.05
CA SER A 116 -4.70 -2.81 -14.50
C SER A 116 -5.48 -1.55 -14.91
N ASP A 117 -6.62 -1.29 -14.28
CA ASP A 117 -7.43 -0.11 -14.60
C ASP A 117 -6.72 1.19 -14.29
N ALA A 118 -6.06 1.31 -13.11
CA ALA A 118 -5.25 2.47 -12.79
C ALA A 118 -4.03 2.57 -13.71
N ASP A 119 -3.47 1.43 -14.11
CA ASP A 119 -2.35 1.39 -15.04
C ASP A 119 -2.74 1.89 -16.44
N GLN A 120 -3.91 1.53 -16.94
CA GLN A 120 -4.38 1.92 -18.27
C GLN A 120 -4.95 3.35 -18.28
N ARG A 121 -5.73 3.74 -17.26
CA ARG A 121 -6.44 5.03 -17.24
C ARG A 121 -5.61 6.21 -16.77
N CYS A 122 -4.51 5.97 -16.04
CA CYS A 122 -3.61 7.00 -15.54
C CYS A 122 -2.20 6.84 -16.13
N PRO A 123 -2.01 7.12 -17.41
CA PRO A 123 -0.70 7.01 -18.06
C PRO A 123 0.33 7.97 -17.44
N ILE A 124 -0.13 9.09 -16.86
CA ILE A 124 0.71 10.11 -16.23
C ILE A 124 0.23 10.29 -14.78
N ILE A 125 1.11 10.03 -13.81
CA ILE A 125 0.92 10.38 -12.41
C ILE A 125 1.75 11.61 -12.11
N LYS A 126 1.07 12.74 -11.96
CA LYS A 126 1.74 14.04 -11.74
C LYS A 126 2.62 13.99 -10.48
N GLY A 127 3.88 14.40 -10.63
CA GLY A 127 4.86 14.44 -9.55
C GLY A 127 5.62 13.14 -9.28
N ALA A 128 5.24 12.03 -9.92
CA ALA A 128 5.99 10.79 -9.82
C ALA A 128 7.27 10.85 -10.66
N ASP A 129 8.40 10.39 -10.06
CA ASP A 129 9.67 10.25 -10.78
C ASP A 129 9.65 9.01 -11.69
N ILE A 130 8.92 7.98 -11.29
CA ILE A 130 8.79 6.73 -12.02
C ILE A 130 7.41 6.10 -11.76
N ARG A 131 6.90 5.42 -12.76
CA ARG A 131 5.66 4.68 -12.73
C ARG A 131 5.95 3.19 -12.96
N ILE A 132 5.49 2.33 -12.05
CA ILE A 132 5.81 0.91 -12.04
C ILE A 132 4.50 0.12 -11.92
N PRO A 133 4.12 -0.69 -12.91
CA PRO A 133 3.01 -1.62 -12.77
C PRO A 133 3.41 -2.79 -11.86
N MET A 134 2.58 -3.07 -10.87
CA MET A 134 2.64 -4.23 -9.97
C MET A 134 1.19 -4.68 -9.72
N THR A 135 0.55 -5.20 -10.75
CA THR A 135 -0.90 -5.41 -10.76
C THR A 135 -1.29 -6.74 -10.11
N PHE A 136 -2.41 -6.70 -9.40
CA PHE A 136 -3.03 -7.86 -8.77
C PHE A 136 -4.50 -7.94 -9.15
N GLU A 137 -5.07 -9.14 -9.17
CA GLU A 137 -6.51 -9.32 -9.34
C GLU A 137 -7.29 -8.67 -8.20
N ASP A 138 -8.48 -8.15 -8.50
CA ASP A 138 -9.35 -7.55 -7.51
C ASP A 138 -10.12 -8.62 -6.73
N PRO A 139 -10.01 -8.69 -5.39
CA PRO A 139 -10.83 -9.60 -4.60
C PRO A 139 -12.32 -9.20 -4.58
N LYS A 140 -12.67 -8.01 -5.10
CA LYS A 140 -14.04 -7.49 -5.14
C LYS A 140 -15.04 -8.46 -5.78
N GLY A 141 -14.62 -9.27 -6.75
CA GLY A 141 -15.48 -10.27 -7.39
C GLY A 141 -16.05 -11.32 -6.43
N TYR A 142 -15.49 -11.42 -5.22
CA TYR A 142 -15.93 -12.34 -4.19
C TYR A 142 -16.68 -11.66 -3.03
N ASP A 143 -16.94 -10.34 -3.13
CA ASP A 143 -17.70 -9.61 -2.12
C ASP A 143 -19.08 -10.24 -1.90
N ASN A 144 -19.49 -10.37 -0.63
CA ASN A 144 -20.76 -10.97 -0.22
C ASN A 144 -20.91 -12.46 -0.59
N THR A 145 -19.82 -13.18 -0.86
CA THR A 145 -19.83 -14.64 -1.08
C THR A 145 -19.21 -15.36 0.12
N ASN A 146 -19.43 -16.67 0.21
CA ASN A 146 -18.81 -17.54 1.22
C ASN A 146 -17.28 -17.64 1.08
N LYS A 147 -16.71 -17.24 -0.06
CA LYS A 147 -15.27 -17.21 -0.34
C LYS A 147 -14.60 -15.85 -0.07
N GLN A 148 -15.38 -14.84 0.27
CA GLN A 148 -14.87 -13.48 0.46
C GLN A 148 -13.65 -13.44 1.38
N ASN A 149 -13.77 -13.96 2.57
CA ASN A 149 -12.70 -13.94 3.57
C ASN A 149 -11.42 -14.64 3.08
N GLU A 150 -11.55 -15.84 2.49
CA GLU A 150 -10.44 -16.60 1.91
C GLU A 150 -9.72 -15.79 0.82
N LYS A 151 -10.47 -15.18 -0.09
CA LYS A 151 -9.91 -14.43 -1.24
C LYS A 151 -9.26 -13.12 -0.85
N TYR A 152 -9.72 -12.47 0.22
CA TYR A 152 -9.05 -11.30 0.76
C TYR A 152 -7.73 -11.67 1.48
N LEU A 153 -7.70 -12.78 2.20
CA LEU A 153 -6.45 -13.30 2.78
C LEU A 153 -5.46 -13.72 1.69
N GLU A 154 -5.90 -14.48 0.70
CA GLU A 154 -5.09 -14.87 -0.46
C GLU A 154 -4.46 -13.65 -1.12
N ARG A 155 -5.26 -12.63 -1.47
CA ARG A 155 -4.77 -11.41 -2.11
C ARG A 155 -3.79 -10.63 -1.23
N GLY A 156 -4.06 -10.55 0.06
CA GLY A 156 -3.14 -9.91 1.01
C GLY A 156 -1.79 -10.63 1.08
N LEU A 157 -1.79 -11.97 1.04
CA LEU A 157 -0.56 -12.78 1.02
C LEU A 157 0.19 -12.71 -0.30
N ASP A 158 -0.49 -12.67 -1.44
CA ASP A 158 0.14 -12.50 -2.75
C ASP A 158 0.92 -11.18 -2.81
N ILE A 159 0.28 -10.08 -2.37
CA ILE A 159 0.92 -8.76 -2.28
C ILE A 159 2.12 -8.78 -1.32
N ALA A 160 1.97 -9.43 -0.16
CA ALA A 160 3.05 -9.58 0.81
C ALA A 160 4.24 -10.34 0.22
N THR A 161 3.97 -11.43 -0.49
CA THR A 161 4.99 -12.29 -1.11
C THR A 161 5.78 -11.55 -2.17
N GLU A 162 5.10 -10.84 -3.05
CA GLU A 162 5.74 -10.04 -4.09
C GLU A 162 6.57 -8.90 -3.49
N LEU A 163 6.04 -8.18 -2.52
CA LEU A 163 6.78 -7.12 -1.84
C LEU A 163 7.99 -7.66 -1.07
N LYS A 164 7.85 -8.81 -0.39
CA LYS A 164 8.99 -9.47 0.28
C LYS A 164 10.09 -9.80 -0.72
N TYR A 165 9.71 -10.35 -1.88
CA TYR A 165 10.68 -10.64 -2.95
C TYR A 165 11.37 -9.36 -3.41
N VAL A 166 10.62 -8.30 -3.75
CA VAL A 166 11.18 -7.01 -4.19
C VAL A 166 12.17 -6.47 -3.16
N PHE A 167 11.76 -6.35 -1.89
CA PHE A 167 12.63 -5.81 -0.84
C PHE A 167 13.88 -6.68 -0.60
N SER A 168 13.79 -8.01 -0.77
CA SER A 168 14.94 -8.93 -0.64
C SER A 168 16.01 -8.72 -1.72
N LYS A 169 15.66 -8.11 -2.86
CA LYS A 169 16.57 -7.87 -3.99
C LYS A 169 17.22 -6.48 -3.95
N ILE A 170 16.83 -5.62 -3.01
CA ILE A 170 17.43 -4.30 -2.86
C ILE A 170 18.82 -4.48 -2.23
N LYS A 171 19.84 -4.08 -2.99
CA LYS A 171 21.22 -4.07 -2.50
C LYS A 171 21.54 -2.72 -1.87
N ILE A 172 21.95 -2.72 -0.61
CA ILE A 172 22.55 -1.54 0.01
C ILE A 172 23.99 -1.46 -0.54
N LYS A 173 24.31 -0.42 -1.31
CA LYS A 173 25.70 -0.14 -1.63
C LYS A 173 26.33 0.44 -0.37
N SER A 174 27.23 -0.34 0.21
CA SER A 174 28.14 0.11 1.29
C SER A 174 29.09 1.23 0.81
#